data_4995a321b1eb5b5ab1f0674652537474
#
_entry.id   4995a321b1eb5b5ab1f0674652537474
#
_cell.length_a   1.000
_cell.length_b   1.000
_cell.length_c   1.000
_cell.angle_alpha   90.00
_cell.angle_beta   90.00
_cell.angle_gamma   90.00
#
_symmetry.space_group_name_H-M   'P 1'
#
loop_
_entity.id
_entity.type
_entity.pdbx_description
1 polymer ?
#
loop_
_entity_poly.entity_id
_entity_poly.type
_entity_poly.pdbx_seq_one_letter_code
_entity_poly.pdbx_strand_id
1 'polypeptide(L)'
;SNVSILWTYEQQKSQHAELNKVFELFKQQHPDVIVESEFRKKLYAEDKNGKIDNKAVLQIVKNIERIFRKQFPFDTNYKERSVYIYPIIILHDNQFNLSGLNVLVNYWFKTELEQLKSKGINVDRVQPITIIVIDTFIYHQDIFRDRTIKLDTVIDEYIKHTTKETKKKYRDQEHLNH
;
A
#
# COMPACT_ATOMS: atom_id res chain seq x y z
N SER A 1 -12.43 -1.33 -15.36
CA SER A 1 -11.11 -1.99 -15.42
C SER A 1 -10.37 -1.75 -14.13
N ASN A 2 -9.93 -2.82 -13.51
CA ASN A 2 -9.13 -2.80 -12.28
C ASN A 2 -7.66 -2.80 -12.69
N VAL A 3 -6.86 -1.88 -12.14
CA VAL A 3 -5.43 -1.78 -12.40
C VAL A 3 -4.67 -2.31 -11.18
N SER A 4 -3.93 -3.40 -11.37
CA SER A 4 -3.03 -3.97 -10.36
C SER A 4 -1.59 -3.63 -10.72
N ILE A 5 -0.81 -3.16 -9.75
CA ILE A 5 0.59 -2.81 -9.93
C ILE A 5 1.44 -3.78 -9.11
N LEU A 6 2.22 -4.60 -9.81
CA LEU A 6 3.12 -5.57 -9.22
C LEU A 6 4.52 -4.97 -9.00
N TRP A 7 5.09 -5.20 -7.84
CA TRP A 7 6.48 -4.89 -7.54
C TRP A 7 7.36 -6.10 -7.78
N THR A 8 8.53 -5.93 -8.40
CA THR A 8 9.35 -7.06 -8.87
C THR A 8 10.21 -7.71 -7.79
N TYR A 9 10.40 -9.00 -7.91
CA TYR A 9 11.11 -9.92 -6.99
C TYR A 9 12.55 -9.49 -6.65
N GLU A 10 13.30 -8.97 -7.61
CA GLU A 10 14.72 -8.65 -7.40
C GLU A 10 14.96 -7.43 -6.50
N GLN A 11 14.05 -6.47 -6.50
CA GLN A 11 14.12 -5.32 -5.60
C GLN A 11 13.87 -5.71 -4.14
N GLN A 12 13.19 -6.82 -3.90
CA GLN A 12 12.89 -7.31 -2.56
C GLN A 12 14.07 -8.05 -1.92
N LYS A 13 14.85 -8.79 -2.71
CA LYS A 13 15.91 -9.67 -2.20
C LYS A 13 17.09 -8.91 -1.56
N SER A 14 17.49 -7.78 -2.11
CA SER A 14 18.54 -6.92 -1.51
C SER A 14 18.07 -6.23 -0.22
N GLN A 15 16.76 -6.06 -0.07
CA GLN A 15 16.15 -5.39 1.08
C GLN A 15 16.01 -6.31 2.29
N HIS A 16 16.01 -7.62 2.07
CA HIS A 16 15.81 -8.64 3.10
C HIS A 16 16.92 -8.64 4.16
N ALA A 17 18.16 -8.54 3.74
CA ALA A 17 19.32 -8.53 4.65
C ALA A 17 19.38 -7.27 5.53
N GLU A 18 18.94 -6.13 5.00
CA GLU A 18 18.89 -4.87 5.74
C GLU A 18 17.72 -4.80 6.73
N LEU A 19 16.56 -5.39 6.37
CA LEU A 19 15.43 -5.49 7.28
C LEU A 19 15.76 -6.34 8.51
N ASN A 20 16.46 -7.44 8.33
CA ASN A 20 16.91 -8.27 9.45
C ASN A 20 17.83 -7.48 10.40
N LYS A 21 18.72 -6.64 9.88
CA LYS A 21 19.52 -5.73 10.70
C LYS A 21 18.66 -4.72 11.45
N VAL A 22 17.65 -4.17 10.80
CA VAL A 22 16.73 -3.21 11.42
C VAL A 22 15.89 -3.87 12.51
N PHE A 23 15.42 -5.09 12.31
CA PHE A 23 14.70 -5.85 13.33
C PHE A 23 15.58 -6.19 14.53
N GLU A 24 16.86 -6.49 14.34
CA GLU A 24 17.80 -6.71 15.46
C GLU A 24 18.13 -5.40 16.21
N LEU A 25 18.24 -4.28 15.52
CA LEU A 25 18.36 -2.95 16.14
C LEU A 25 17.06 -2.53 16.86
N PHE A 26 15.90 -2.95 16.34
CA PHE A 26 14.58 -2.72 16.92
C PHE A 26 14.43 -3.29 18.32
N LYS A 27 15.03 -4.43 18.60
CA LYS A 27 15.00 -5.05 19.92
C LYS A 27 15.83 -4.30 20.96
N GLN A 28 16.69 -3.37 20.55
CA GLN A 28 17.68 -2.77 21.45
C GLN A 28 17.43 -1.32 21.87
N GLN A 29 16.77 -0.45 21.07
CA GLN A 29 16.63 0.99 21.42
C GLN A 29 15.44 1.66 20.71
N HIS A 30 14.45 2.16 21.46
CA HIS A 30 13.32 3.00 21.03
C HIS A 30 12.83 2.76 19.58
N PRO A 31 12.03 1.77 19.42
CA PRO A 31 11.82 1.08 18.16
C PRO A 31 11.03 1.88 17.11
N ASP A 32 10.09 2.70 17.53
CA ASP A 32 9.05 3.23 16.64
C ASP A 32 9.57 4.18 15.56
N VAL A 33 10.52 5.06 15.89
CA VAL A 33 11.05 6.06 14.95
C VAL A 33 11.99 5.44 13.92
N ILE A 34 12.82 4.48 14.34
CA ILE A 34 13.79 3.82 13.44
C ILE A 34 13.04 2.94 12.43
N VAL A 35 12.03 2.23 12.90
CA VAL A 35 11.19 1.37 12.04
C VAL A 35 10.42 2.17 11.02
N GLU A 36 9.79 3.27 11.40
CA GLU A 36 9.10 4.13 10.47
C GLU A 36 10.05 4.65 9.38
N SER A 37 11.25 5.11 9.77
CA SER A 37 12.23 5.64 8.81
C SER A 37 12.69 4.59 7.80
N GLU A 38 12.91 3.35 8.21
CA GLU A 38 13.33 2.27 7.32
C GLU A 38 12.17 1.79 6.42
N PHE A 39 10.95 1.66 6.95
CA PHE A 39 9.78 1.39 6.10
C PHE A 39 9.54 2.51 5.10
N ARG A 40 9.75 3.77 5.51
CA ARG A 40 9.61 4.91 4.62
C ARG A 40 10.59 4.84 3.46
N LYS A 41 11.87 4.54 3.72
CA LYS A 41 12.88 4.34 2.66
C LYS A 41 12.51 3.20 1.69
N LYS A 42 11.89 2.14 2.17
CA LYS A 42 11.60 0.95 1.37
C LYS A 42 10.26 1.03 0.64
N LEU A 43 9.24 1.56 1.27
CA LEU A 43 7.88 1.54 0.74
C LEU A 43 7.39 2.89 0.20
N TYR A 44 8.02 4.00 0.59
CA TYR A 44 7.59 5.33 0.19
C TYR A 44 8.61 6.02 -0.72
N ALA A 45 9.77 6.42 -0.19
CA ALA A 45 10.84 7.09 -0.93
C ALA A 45 12.18 6.95 -0.23
N GLU A 46 13.25 6.90 -1.00
CA GLU A 46 14.62 6.91 -0.53
C GLU A 46 15.38 8.08 -1.14
N ASP A 47 16.09 8.86 -0.32
CA ASP A 47 17.00 9.87 -0.82
C ASP A 47 18.36 9.23 -1.10
N LYS A 48 18.77 9.25 -2.37
CA LYS A 48 20.08 8.79 -2.83
C LYS A 48 20.87 9.99 -3.35
N ASN A 49 21.68 10.58 -2.48
CA ASN A 49 22.56 11.70 -2.84
C ASN A 49 21.79 12.92 -3.42
N GLY A 50 20.68 13.31 -2.78
CA GLY A 50 19.85 14.44 -3.23
C GLY A 50 18.86 14.09 -4.35
N LYS A 51 18.83 12.82 -4.78
CA LYS A 51 17.83 12.34 -5.75
C LYS A 51 16.82 11.43 -5.06
N ILE A 52 15.56 11.82 -5.13
CA ILE A 52 14.47 11.02 -4.56
C ILE A 52 14.19 9.81 -5.46
N ASP A 53 14.40 8.63 -4.91
CA ASP A 53 14.02 7.36 -5.53
C ASP A 53 12.63 6.94 -5.02
N ASN A 54 11.64 7.03 -5.89
CA ASN A 54 10.25 6.72 -5.57
C ASN A 54 10.09 5.21 -5.37
N LYS A 55 9.54 4.81 -4.23
CA LYS A 55 9.23 3.42 -3.90
C LYS A 55 7.73 3.15 -4.10
N ALA A 56 7.26 2.02 -3.65
CA ALA A 56 5.93 1.48 -3.94
C ALA A 56 4.80 2.52 -3.85
N VAL A 57 4.68 3.27 -2.75
CA VAL A 57 3.60 4.24 -2.57
C VAL A 57 3.67 5.36 -3.61
N LEU A 58 4.83 6.01 -3.77
CA LEU A 58 4.97 7.10 -4.75
C LEU A 58 4.89 6.62 -6.20
N GLN A 59 5.31 5.38 -6.50
CA GLN A 59 5.12 4.79 -7.82
C GLN A 59 3.63 4.57 -8.12
N ILE A 60 2.86 4.07 -7.15
CA ILE A 60 1.42 3.92 -7.25
C ILE A 60 0.76 5.28 -7.49
N VAL A 61 1.08 6.29 -6.68
CA VAL A 61 0.54 7.66 -6.81
C VAL A 61 0.81 8.23 -8.20
N LYS A 62 2.04 8.09 -8.71
CA LYS A 62 2.42 8.53 -10.06
C LYS A 62 1.62 7.82 -11.16
N ASN A 63 1.35 6.52 -10.99
CA ASN A 63 0.55 5.78 -11.96
C ASN A 63 -0.94 6.16 -11.87
N ILE A 64 -1.46 6.44 -10.68
CA ILE A 64 -2.81 6.99 -10.50
C ILE A 64 -2.94 8.34 -11.22
N GLU A 65 -1.97 9.24 -11.05
CA GLU A 65 -1.96 10.51 -11.78
C GLU A 65 -1.98 10.29 -13.30
N ARG A 66 -1.17 9.37 -13.82
CA ARG A 66 -1.14 9.03 -15.25
C ARG A 66 -2.48 8.47 -15.75
N ILE A 67 -3.14 7.63 -14.95
CA ILE A 67 -4.47 7.09 -15.30
C ILE A 67 -5.48 8.23 -15.45
N PHE A 68 -5.57 9.13 -14.48
CA PHE A 68 -6.52 10.25 -14.55
C PHE A 68 -6.17 11.30 -15.61
N ARG A 69 -4.90 11.41 -16.02
CA ARG A 69 -4.45 12.24 -17.14
C ARG A 69 -4.52 11.56 -18.52
N LYS A 70 -5.02 10.32 -18.60
CA LYS A 70 -5.01 9.48 -19.82
C LYS A 70 -3.62 9.24 -20.40
N GLN A 71 -2.63 9.15 -19.54
CA GLN A 71 -1.23 8.91 -19.90
C GLN A 71 -0.73 7.52 -19.47
N PHE A 72 -1.67 6.61 -19.14
CA PHE A 72 -1.32 5.26 -18.74
C PHE A 72 -1.01 4.41 -19.97
N PRO A 73 0.24 3.89 -20.11
CA PRO A 73 0.69 3.33 -21.38
C PRO A 73 0.13 1.93 -21.68
N PHE A 74 -0.41 1.23 -20.67
CA PHE A 74 -0.83 -0.17 -20.81
C PHE A 74 -2.30 -0.35 -21.15
N ASP A 75 -3.13 0.66 -20.95
CA ASP A 75 -4.54 0.67 -21.33
C ASP A 75 -4.97 2.11 -21.61
N THR A 76 -5.46 2.34 -22.82
CA THR A 76 -5.96 3.66 -23.27
C THR A 76 -7.48 3.67 -23.45
N ASN A 77 -8.13 2.51 -23.34
CA ASN A 77 -9.57 2.33 -23.65
C ASN A 77 -10.47 2.45 -22.43
N TYR A 78 -10.08 3.21 -21.42
CA TYR A 78 -10.89 3.43 -20.23
C TYR A 78 -11.49 4.84 -20.19
N LYS A 79 -12.61 4.95 -19.48
CA LYS A 79 -13.21 6.25 -19.15
C LYS A 79 -12.78 6.62 -17.74
N GLU A 80 -11.94 7.64 -17.60
CA GLU A 80 -11.33 8.05 -16.33
C GLU A 80 -12.38 8.34 -15.24
N ARG A 81 -13.56 8.83 -15.62
CA ARG A 81 -14.67 9.10 -14.70
C ARG A 81 -15.36 7.86 -14.14
N SER A 82 -15.12 6.69 -14.72
CA SER A 82 -15.74 5.41 -14.31
C SER A 82 -14.75 4.37 -13.81
N VAL A 83 -13.46 4.68 -13.79
CA VAL A 83 -12.42 3.77 -13.26
C VAL A 83 -12.44 3.76 -11.75
N TYR A 84 -12.53 2.56 -11.17
CA TYR A 84 -12.19 2.30 -9.77
C TYR A 84 -10.77 1.77 -9.70
N ILE A 85 -9.94 2.32 -8.81
CA ILE A 85 -8.55 1.93 -8.65
C ILE A 85 -8.40 1.25 -7.30
N TYR A 86 -7.93 0.02 -7.31
CA TYR A 86 -7.58 -0.78 -6.13
C TYR A 86 -6.05 -0.93 -6.09
N PRO A 87 -5.34 -0.06 -5.37
CA PRO A 87 -3.90 -0.15 -5.27
C PRO A 87 -3.52 -1.36 -4.41
N ILE A 88 -2.63 -2.21 -4.93
CA ILE A 88 -2.18 -3.40 -4.23
C ILE A 88 -0.65 -3.39 -4.19
N ILE A 89 -0.09 -3.59 -3.01
CA ILE A 89 1.32 -3.91 -2.81
C ILE A 89 1.41 -5.41 -2.50
N ILE A 90 2.09 -6.17 -3.36
CA ILE A 90 2.33 -7.58 -3.12
C ILE A 90 3.71 -7.73 -2.50
N LEU A 91 3.75 -8.31 -1.32
CA LEU A 91 4.96 -8.62 -0.59
C LEU A 91 5.31 -10.09 -0.77
N HIS A 92 6.57 -10.36 -1.05
CA HIS A 92 7.07 -11.74 -1.16
C HIS A 92 7.32 -12.38 0.21
N ASP A 93 7.54 -11.55 1.24
CA ASP A 93 8.01 -12.00 2.54
C ASP A 93 7.02 -11.71 3.66
N ASN A 94 6.75 -12.74 4.47
CA ASN A 94 5.91 -12.66 5.66
C ASN A 94 6.47 -11.73 6.75
N GLN A 95 7.76 -11.39 6.73
CA GLN A 95 8.36 -10.45 7.68
C GLN A 95 7.73 -9.05 7.64
N PHE A 96 7.10 -8.68 6.52
CA PHE A 96 6.33 -7.46 6.38
C PHE A 96 4.89 -7.56 6.91
N ASN A 97 4.47 -8.74 7.38
CA ASN A 97 3.13 -8.91 7.95
C ASN A 97 3.08 -8.36 9.39
N LEU A 98 3.39 -7.09 9.53
CA LEU A 98 3.38 -6.39 10.81
C LEU A 98 2.04 -5.72 11.04
N SER A 99 1.54 -5.88 12.25
CA SER A 99 0.35 -5.15 12.69
C SER A 99 0.60 -3.64 12.60
N GLY A 100 -0.29 -2.93 11.91
CA GLY A 100 -0.19 -1.49 11.72
C GLY A 100 0.55 -1.02 10.46
N LEU A 101 1.31 -1.88 9.77
CA LEU A 101 2.00 -1.48 8.53
C LEU A 101 1.03 -0.95 7.48
N ASN A 102 -0.12 -1.60 7.32
CA ASN A 102 -1.13 -1.15 6.38
C ASN A 102 -1.70 0.23 6.74
N VAL A 103 -1.83 0.53 8.03
CA VAL A 103 -2.28 1.85 8.52
C VAL A 103 -1.25 2.92 8.19
N LEU A 104 0.03 2.66 8.46
CA LEU A 104 1.13 3.58 8.18
C LEU A 104 1.27 3.88 6.68
N VAL A 105 1.25 2.85 5.85
CA VAL A 105 1.32 2.98 4.38
C VAL A 105 0.12 3.77 3.84
N ASN A 106 -1.07 3.52 4.36
CA ASN A 106 -2.27 4.25 3.97
C ASN A 106 -2.27 5.70 4.45
N TYR A 107 -1.63 6.01 5.57
CA TYR A 107 -1.43 7.38 6.02
C TYR A 107 -0.57 8.17 5.01
N TRP A 108 0.57 7.62 4.58
CA TRP A 108 1.40 8.24 3.55
C TRP A 108 0.65 8.37 2.22
N PHE A 109 -0.02 7.31 1.81
CA PHE A 109 -0.79 7.30 0.57
C PHE A 109 -1.89 8.35 0.53
N LYS A 110 -2.65 8.49 1.61
CA LYS A 110 -3.69 9.51 1.75
C LYS A 110 -3.13 10.92 1.62
N THR A 111 -1.98 11.19 2.24
CA THR A 111 -1.29 12.49 2.12
C THR A 111 -0.97 12.82 0.66
N GLU A 112 -0.49 11.84 -0.11
CA GLU A 112 -0.20 12.02 -1.53
C GLU A 112 -1.47 12.20 -2.38
N LEU A 113 -2.55 11.47 -2.06
CA LEU A 113 -3.82 11.65 -2.75
C LEU A 113 -4.41 13.05 -2.54
N GLU A 114 -4.28 13.63 -1.35
CA GLU A 114 -4.70 15.02 -1.10
C GLU A 114 -3.86 16.01 -1.95
N GLN A 115 -2.58 15.73 -2.17
CA GLN A 115 -1.77 16.53 -3.10
C GLN A 115 -2.24 16.40 -4.56
N LEU A 116 -2.66 15.21 -5.01
CA LEU A 116 -3.26 15.05 -6.34
C LEU A 116 -4.58 15.79 -6.45
N LYS A 117 -5.41 15.75 -5.40
CA LYS A 117 -6.67 16.47 -5.33
C LYS A 117 -6.48 17.99 -5.41
N SER A 118 -5.46 18.54 -4.75
CA SER A 118 -5.11 19.96 -4.85
C SER A 118 -4.68 20.39 -6.26
N LYS A 119 -4.19 19.45 -7.08
CA LYS A 119 -3.88 19.62 -8.50
C LYS A 119 -5.11 19.44 -9.42
N GLY A 120 -6.31 19.32 -8.86
CA GLY A 120 -7.56 19.18 -9.61
C GLY A 120 -7.85 17.75 -10.11
N ILE A 121 -7.13 16.74 -9.61
CA ILE A 121 -7.37 15.33 -9.96
C ILE A 121 -8.42 14.76 -9.01
N ASN A 122 -9.52 14.24 -9.56
CA ASN A 122 -10.54 13.57 -8.76
C ASN A 122 -10.09 12.16 -8.38
N VAL A 123 -9.79 11.96 -7.10
CA VAL A 123 -9.33 10.68 -6.54
C VAL A 123 -10.40 9.93 -5.73
N ASP A 124 -11.67 10.33 -5.80
CA ASP A 124 -12.76 9.77 -4.98
C ASP A 124 -13.01 8.27 -5.23
N ARG A 125 -12.52 7.74 -6.35
CA ARG A 125 -12.64 6.32 -6.72
C ARG A 125 -11.35 5.53 -6.53
N VAL A 126 -10.39 6.11 -5.85
CA VAL A 126 -9.16 5.42 -5.46
C VAL A 126 -9.37 4.81 -4.08
N GLN A 127 -9.29 3.49 -4.01
CA GLN A 127 -9.41 2.77 -2.74
C GLN A 127 -8.10 2.85 -1.94
N PRO A 128 -8.13 2.62 -0.63
CA PRO A 128 -6.91 2.49 0.18
C PRO A 128 -5.97 1.41 -0.37
N ILE A 129 -4.66 1.57 -0.15
CA ILE A 129 -3.69 0.53 -0.49
C ILE A 129 -3.97 -0.72 0.35
N THR A 130 -4.04 -1.85 -0.34
CA THR A 130 -4.08 -3.17 0.30
C THR A 130 -2.71 -3.83 0.17
N ILE A 131 -2.15 -4.29 1.28
CA ILE A 131 -0.90 -5.04 1.32
C ILE A 131 -1.23 -6.52 1.41
N ILE A 132 -0.75 -7.32 0.47
CA ILE A 132 -1.02 -8.75 0.39
C ILE A 132 0.31 -9.49 0.29
N VAL A 133 0.49 -10.52 1.10
CA VAL A 133 1.63 -11.44 0.97
C VAL A 133 1.36 -12.38 -0.20
N ILE A 134 2.37 -12.65 -1.02
CA ILE A 134 2.23 -13.49 -2.23
C ILE A 134 1.67 -14.88 -1.93
N ASP A 135 2.01 -15.43 -0.78
CA ASP A 135 1.51 -16.74 -0.33
C ASP A 135 -0.02 -16.80 -0.29
N THR A 136 -0.69 -15.67 -0.03
CA THR A 136 -2.16 -15.60 -0.08
C THR A 136 -2.69 -16.00 -1.46
N PHE A 137 -2.04 -15.55 -2.54
CA PHE A 137 -2.44 -15.94 -3.89
C PHE A 137 -2.05 -17.39 -4.20
N ILE A 138 -0.91 -17.87 -3.71
CA ILE A 138 -0.45 -19.24 -3.93
C ILE A 138 -1.38 -20.23 -3.24
N TYR A 139 -1.72 -20.01 -1.96
CA TYR A 139 -2.58 -20.91 -1.20
C TYR A 139 -4.06 -20.88 -1.63
N HIS A 140 -4.51 -19.76 -2.16
CA HIS A 140 -5.91 -19.57 -2.55
C HIS A 140 -6.12 -19.47 -4.06
N GLN A 141 -5.14 -19.91 -4.86
CA GLN A 141 -5.17 -19.80 -6.33
C GLN A 141 -6.43 -20.43 -6.95
N ASP A 142 -6.93 -21.54 -6.42
CA ASP A 142 -8.10 -22.21 -6.95
C ASP A 142 -9.37 -21.36 -6.80
N ILE A 143 -9.53 -20.67 -5.67
CA ILE A 143 -10.65 -19.75 -5.42
C ILE A 143 -10.65 -18.60 -6.42
N PHE A 144 -9.48 -18.05 -6.72
CA PHE A 144 -9.37 -16.95 -7.68
C PHE A 144 -9.51 -17.42 -9.12
N ARG A 145 -9.06 -18.66 -9.45
CA ARG A 145 -9.19 -19.24 -10.78
C ARG A 145 -10.64 -19.54 -11.14
N ASP A 146 -11.41 -20.07 -10.21
CA ASP A 146 -12.82 -20.42 -10.43
C ASP A 146 -13.75 -19.22 -10.63
N ARG A 147 -13.25 -18.00 -10.45
CA ARG A 147 -14.02 -16.75 -10.56
C ARG A 147 -15.25 -16.69 -9.64
N THR A 148 -15.38 -17.61 -8.71
CA THR A 148 -16.46 -17.66 -7.72
C THR A 148 -16.37 -16.43 -6.79
N ILE A 149 -15.16 -15.99 -6.50
CA ILE A 149 -14.88 -14.81 -5.70
C ILE A 149 -14.08 -13.82 -6.55
N LYS A 150 -14.57 -12.59 -6.64
CA LYS A 150 -13.84 -11.51 -7.31
C LYS A 150 -12.86 -10.86 -6.34
N LEU A 151 -11.66 -10.57 -6.81
CA LEU A 151 -10.60 -9.96 -5.99
C LEU A 151 -11.02 -8.59 -5.44
N ASP A 152 -11.72 -7.78 -6.22
CA ASP A 152 -12.25 -6.48 -5.76
C ASP A 152 -13.22 -6.64 -4.57
N THR A 153 -14.08 -7.64 -4.60
CA THR A 153 -15.00 -7.95 -3.49
C THR A 153 -14.23 -8.32 -2.22
N VAL A 154 -13.19 -9.15 -2.33
CA VAL A 154 -12.33 -9.52 -1.19
C VAL A 154 -11.63 -8.29 -0.60
N ILE A 155 -11.09 -7.44 -1.47
CA ILE A 155 -10.41 -6.21 -1.05
C ILE A 155 -11.39 -5.25 -0.38
N ASP A 156 -12.60 -5.07 -0.91
CA ASP A 156 -13.62 -4.22 -0.31
C ASP A 156 -14.02 -4.68 1.09
N GLU A 157 -14.20 -5.98 1.28
CA GLU A 157 -14.50 -6.54 2.61
C GLU A 157 -13.33 -6.39 3.59
N TYR A 158 -12.09 -6.59 3.13
CA TYR A 158 -10.90 -6.35 3.93
C TYR A 158 -10.79 -4.88 4.36
N ILE A 159 -10.99 -3.94 3.44
CA ILE A 159 -10.97 -2.49 3.74
C ILE A 159 -12.05 -2.13 4.76
N LYS A 160 -13.27 -2.63 4.59
CA LYS A 160 -14.37 -2.40 5.55
C LYS A 160 -14.02 -2.91 6.94
N HIS A 161 -13.43 -4.11 7.02
CA HIS A 161 -13.05 -4.73 8.30
C HIS A 161 -11.97 -3.91 9.01
N THR A 162 -10.87 -3.63 8.33
CA THR A 162 -9.74 -2.88 8.90
C THR A 162 -10.12 -1.45 9.30
N THR A 163 -11.00 -0.80 8.55
CA THR A 163 -11.48 0.55 8.88
C THR A 163 -12.39 0.57 10.11
N LYS A 164 -13.22 -0.47 10.30
CA LYS A 164 -14.08 -0.59 11.49
C LYS A 164 -13.28 -0.85 12.76
N GLU A 165 -12.29 -1.73 12.69
CA GLU A 165 -11.41 -2.03 13.83
C GLU A 165 -10.60 -0.80 14.27
N THR A 166 -10.04 -0.07 13.32
CA THR A 166 -9.30 1.16 13.60
C THR A 166 -10.19 2.18 14.33
N LYS A 167 -11.41 2.43 13.83
CA LYS A 167 -12.36 3.37 14.48
C LYS A 167 -12.75 2.92 15.88
N LYS A 168 -12.92 1.63 16.11
CA LYS A 168 -13.26 1.10 17.45
C LYS A 168 -12.10 1.34 18.42
N LYS A 169 -10.88 1.03 18.03
CA LYS A 169 -9.68 1.20 18.85
C LYS A 169 -9.45 2.66 19.28
N TYR A 170 -9.62 3.62 18.38
CA TYR A 170 -9.51 5.04 18.73
C TYR A 170 -10.60 5.49 19.71
N ARG A 171 -11.84 5.07 19.51
CA ARG A 171 -12.95 5.41 20.40
C ARG A 171 -12.75 4.85 21.81
N ASP A 172 -12.24 3.62 21.93
CA ASP A 172 -11.97 2.97 23.22
C ASP A 172 -10.80 3.67 23.96
N GLN A 173 -9.83 4.24 23.24
CA GLN A 173 -8.75 5.04 23.83
C GLN A 173 -9.20 6.42 24.33
N GLU A 174 -10.15 7.07 23.65
CA GLU A 174 -10.73 8.34 24.12
C GLU A 174 -11.51 8.16 25.42
N HIS A 175 -12.17 7.02 25.62
CA HIS A 175 -12.90 6.71 26.86
C HIS A 175 -12.00 6.32 28.04
N LEU A 176 -10.72 5.97 27.81
CA LEU A 176 -9.76 5.66 28.88
C LEU A 176 -9.01 6.90 29.39
N ASN A 177 -9.10 8.03 28.69
CA ASN A 177 -8.42 9.28 29.03
C ASN A 177 -9.37 10.33 29.68
N HIS A 178 -10.57 9.93 30.04
CA HIS A 178 -11.56 10.66 30.85
C HIS A 178 -11.93 9.86 32.09
#